data_03028ab7287c09456d1a0a715fec0b5e
#
_entry.id   03028ab7287c09456d1a0a715fec0b5e
#
_cell.length_a   1.000
_cell.length_b   1.000
_cell.length_c   1.000
_cell.angle_alpha   90.00
_cell.angle_beta   90.00
_cell.angle_gamma   90.00
#
_symmetry.space_group_name_H-M   'P 1'
#
loop_
_entity.id
_entity.type
_entity.pdbx_description
1 polymer ?
#
loop_
_entity_poly.entity_id
_entity_poly.type
_entity_poly.pdbx_seq_one_letter_code
_entity_poly.pdbx_strand_id
1 'polypeptide(L)' 'IFTSEAREKIFYHTGGIPREINRLCKLVLTYGFAHEVTEITDEHIEIIIDDLSKHR' A
#
# COMPACT_ATOMS: atom_id res chain seq x y z
N ILE A 1 0.79 11.07 6.45
CA ILE A 1 0.40 10.56 5.16
C ILE A 1 0.04 9.09 5.24
N PHE A 2 0.92 8.26 5.75
CA PHE A 2 0.58 6.87 6.02
C PHE A 2 0.25 6.73 7.50
N THR A 3 -0.86 6.07 7.81
CA THR A 3 -1.17 5.77 9.21
C THR A 3 -0.24 4.67 9.71
N SER A 4 -0.16 4.51 11.03
CA SER A 4 0.65 3.44 11.61
C SER A 4 0.15 2.08 11.15
N GLU A 5 -1.16 1.91 11.09
CA GLU A 5 -1.77 0.66 10.63
C GLU A 5 -1.42 0.37 9.19
N ALA A 6 -1.39 1.39 8.34
CA ALA A 6 -1.04 1.21 6.94
C ALA A 6 0.40 0.74 6.80
N ARG A 7 1.31 1.35 7.55
CA ARG A 7 2.73 0.96 7.53
C ARG A 7 2.93 -0.46 8.02
N GLU A 8 2.24 -0.83 9.10
CA GLU A 8 2.33 -2.19 9.61
C GLU A 8 1.84 -3.21 8.59
N LYS A 9 0.75 -2.88 7.90
CA LYS A 9 0.21 -3.76 6.88
C LYS A 9 1.17 -3.95 5.71
N ILE A 10 1.79 -2.87 5.27
CA ILE A 10 2.80 -2.92 4.21
C ILE A 10 3.95 -3.83 4.64
N PHE A 11 4.45 -3.63 5.84
CA PHE A 11 5.56 -4.41 6.37
C PHE A 11 5.19 -5.90 6.44
N TYR A 12 4.00 -6.17 6.93
CA TYR A 12 3.51 -7.54 7.06
C TYR A 12 3.44 -8.24 5.71
N HIS A 13 2.87 -7.57 4.72
CA HIS A 13 2.69 -8.16 3.39
C HIS A 13 4.00 -8.34 2.64
N THR A 14 4.95 -7.45 2.85
CA THR A 14 6.22 -7.49 2.14
C THR A 14 7.26 -8.33 2.86
N GLY A 15 6.98 -8.74 4.10
CA GLY A 15 7.94 -9.47 4.91
C GLY A 15 9.18 -8.66 5.24
N GLY A 16 9.08 -7.34 5.14
CA GLY A 16 10.20 -6.45 5.43
C GLY A 16 11.22 -6.34 4.32
N ILE A 17 10.94 -6.91 3.14
CA ILE A 17 11.86 -6.87 2.00
C ILE A 17 11.86 -5.47 1.40
N PRO A 18 12.99 -4.74 1.40
CA PRO A 18 13.00 -3.33 0.96
C PRO A 18 12.49 -3.11 -0.46
N ARG A 19 12.81 -3.99 -1.38
CA ARG A 19 12.37 -3.88 -2.77
C ARG A 19 10.84 -3.96 -2.86
N GLU A 20 10.25 -4.88 -2.12
CA GLU A 20 8.81 -5.05 -2.11
C GLU A 20 8.12 -3.88 -1.42
N ILE A 21 8.71 -3.38 -0.35
CA ILE A 21 8.20 -2.21 0.36
C ILE A 21 8.14 -1.01 -0.59
N ASN A 22 9.24 -0.76 -1.31
CA ASN A 22 9.31 0.35 -2.25
C ASN A 22 8.28 0.22 -3.36
N ARG A 23 8.14 -0.99 -3.89
CA ARG A 23 7.18 -1.26 -4.96
C ARG A 23 5.76 -0.99 -4.50
N LEU A 24 5.40 -1.51 -3.34
CA LEU A 24 4.06 -1.35 -2.79
C LEU A 24 3.78 0.12 -2.46
N CYS A 25 4.76 0.81 -1.86
CA CYS A 25 4.60 2.22 -1.53
C CYS A 25 4.36 3.06 -2.79
N LYS A 26 5.06 2.78 -3.87
CA LYS A 26 4.85 3.49 -5.13
C LYS A 26 3.43 3.31 -5.64
N LEU A 27 2.93 2.09 -5.60
CA LEU A 27 1.57 1.80 -6.05
C LEU A 27 0.54 2.49 -5.17
N VAL A 28 0.76 2.48 -3.86
CA VAL A 28 -0.14 3.11 -2.91
C VAL A 28 -0.17 4.62 -3.09
N LEU A 29 1.00 5.23 -3.29
CA LEU A 29 1.07 6.67 -3.50
C LEU A 29 0.38 7.07 -4.80
N THR A 30 0.56 6.28 -5.86
CA THR A 30 -0.11 6.51 -7.13
C THR A 30 -1.62 6.44 -6.96
N TYR A 31 -2.09 5.43 -6.24
CA TYR A 31 -3.51 5.29 -5.94
C TYR A 31 -4.03 6.50 -5.17
N GLY A 32 -3.31 6.88 -4.11
CA GLY A 32 -3.73 8.01 -3.28
C GLY A 32 -3.79 9.31 -4.06
N PHE A 33 -2.82 9.51 -4.94
CA PHE A 33 -2.78 10.70 -5.78
C PHE A 33 -3.97 10.74 -6.75
N ALA A 34 -4.25 9.60 -7.38
CA ALA A 34 -5.33 9.50 -8.35
C ALA A 34 -6.71 9.71 -7.72
N HIS A 35 -6.87 9.29 -6.46
CA HIS A 35 -8.15 9.40 -5.76
C HIS A 35 -8.19 10.57 -4.78
N GLU A 36 -7.18 11.44 -4.81
CA GLU A 36 -7.08 12.62 -3.96
C GLU A 36 -7.22 12.28 -2.48
N VAL A 37 -6.61 11.17 -2.09
CA VAL A 37 -6.62 10.71 -0.70
C VAL A 37 -5.50 11.44 0.05
N THR A 38 -5.86 12.06 1.18
CA THR A 38 -4.88 12.80 1.97
C THR A 38 -4.15 11.93 2.98
N GLU A 39 -4.75 10.80 3.33
CA GLU A 39 -4.16 9.89 4.31
C GLU A 39 -4.38 8.45 3.87
N ILE A 40 -3.31 7.68 3.87
CA ILE A 40 -3.37 6.27 3.46
C ILE A 40 -3.58 5.42 4.71
N THR A 41 -4.67 4.68 4.72
CA THR A 41 -5.03 3.79 5.82
C THR A 41 -4.79 2.33 5.41
N ASP A 42 -4.95 1.44 6.38
CA ASP A 42 -4.81 0.00 6.12
C ASP A 42 -5.85 -0.49 5.10
N GLU A 43 -7.02 0.12 5.08
CA GLU A 43 -8.05 -0.24 4.11
C GLU A 43 -7.58 0.00 2.68
N HIS A 44 -6.91 1.12 2.45
CA HIS A 44 -6.35 1.44 1.13
C HIS A 44 -5.31 0.40 0.72
N ILE A 45 -4.48 -0.01 1.68
CA ILE A 45 -3.46 -1.03 1.42
C ILE A 45 -4.12 -2.34 1.02
N GLU A 46 -5.18 -2.74 1.70
CA GLU A 46 -5.89 -3.98 1.39
C GLU A 46 -6.47 -3.95 -0.02
N ILE A 47 -7.07 -2.83 -0.39
CA ILE A 47 -7.66 -2.68 -1.72
C ILE A 47 -6.60 -2.89 -2.79
N ILE A 48 -5.44 -2.27 -2.61
CA ILE A 48 -4.35 -2.34 -3.58
C ILE A 48 -3.77 -3.76 -3.66
N ILE A 49 -3.59 -4.39 -2.52
CA ILE A 49 -3.06 -5.76 -2.46
C ILE A 49 -4.03 -6.73 -3.16
N ASP A 50 -5.31 -6.56 -2.91
CA ASP A 50 -6.33 -7.39 -3.53
C ASP A 50 -6.32 -7.21 -5.05
N ASP A 51 -6.18 -5.97 -5.51
CA ASP A 51 -6.12 -5.67 -6.92
C ASP A 51 -4.90 -6.30 -7.59
N LEU A 52 -3.76 -6.22 -6.93
CA LEU A 52 -2.54 -6.85 -7.43
C LEU A 52 -2.70 -8.36 -7.55
N SER A 53 -3.38 -8.97 -6.58
CA SER A 53 -3.62 -10.40 -6.58
C SER A 53 -4.48 -10.82 -7.77
N LYS A 54 -5.41 -9.98 -8.17
CA LYS A 54 -6.30 -10.27 -9.29
C LYS A 54 -5.62 -10.14 -10.66
N HIS A 55 -4.55 -9.39 -10.72
CA HIS A 55 -3.87 -9.11 -11.99
C HIS A 55 -2.62 -9.97 -12.20
N ARG A 56 -2.54 -11.09 -11.57
CA ARG A 56 -1.40 -11.99 -11.73
C ARG A 56 -1.49 -12.80 -13.01
#